data_6afb7d2f60200b55985d3df03a8b90cc
#
_entry.id   6afb7d2f60200b55985d3df03a8b90cc
#
_cell.length_a   1.000
_cell.length_b   1.000
_cell.length_c   1.000
_cell.angle_alpha   90.00
_cell.angle_beta   90.00
_cell.angle_gamma   90.00
#
_symmetry.space_group_name_H-M   'P 1'
#
loop_
_entity.id
_entity.type
_entity.pdbx_description
1 polymer ?
#
loop_
_entity_poly.entity_id
_entity_poly.type
_entity_poly.pdbx_seq_one_letter_code
_entity_poly.pdbx_strand_id
1 'polypeptide(L)'
;VEKTFRKGKEIKMFDLIKNDLDQVKSLKKVFLLGDEKGKKIFNWENFKNVSDKLKTEEMEAEDPAIIHFTSGTTGKPKGCVYTHIGLVTKMSFDEGVLADFKQSDVHLCMADMGWMVGSKSATIASSHGAKMLIAEGVPDFPDEIRFWKLIEKYKVSWTELSPALIRAQMIKDKNLFKEIDLSSLRIICTGGEPWTEKPWKWLFEFIGKSKVPIMNSAGGTEVSGSILHCCLHRPFKVGSFNAPIPGMSPGIITNDGKDVEVNQMGELIMRKSSIGLTKSLWGDDDRYINNYWTLIKNFWVHGDLASRDKDGHWYLHGRSDDTIKVSGKRIGPSELESVVVK
;
A
#
# COMPACT_ATOMS: atom_id res chain seq x y z
N VAL A 1 9.86 -14.19 12.63
CA VAL A 1 11.21 -13.98 13.20
C VAL A 1 11.13 -13.90 14.73
N GLU A 2 12.19 -14.32 15.44
CA GLU A 2 12.26 -14.23 16.89
C GLU A 2 12.43 -12.78 17.34
N LYS A 3 13.30 -12.05 16.66
CA LYS A 3 13.59 -10.65 16.93
C LYS A 3 13.83 -9.84 15.66
N THR A 4 13.61 -8.55 15.76
CA THR A 4 13.95 -7.57 14.72
C THR A 4 14.56 -6.32 15.34
N PHE A 5 15.04 -5.40 14.51
CA PHE A 5 15.65 -4.16 14.97
C PHE A 5 14.88 -2.96 14.41
N ARG A 6 14.54 -2.01 15.27
CA ARG A 6 13.95 -0.73 14.85
C ARG A 6 14.76 0.41 15.47
N LYS A 7 15.40 1.21 14.61
CA LYS A 7 16.26 2.34 15.02
C LYS A 7 17.29 1.94 16.10
N GLY A 8 17.97 0.81 15.88
CA GLY A 8 19.00 0.29 16.81
C GLY A 8 18.48 -0.42 18.06
N LYS A 9 17.18 -0.41 18.31
CA LYS A 9 16.57 -1.15 19.43
C LYS A 9 16.14 -2.53 18.97
N GLU A 10 16.56 -3.57 19.69
CA GLU A 10 16.06 -4.92 19.51
C GLU A 10 14.59 -4.99 19.95
N ILE A 11 13.76 -5.60 19.13
CA ILE A 11 12.36 -5.91 19.44
C ILE A 11 12.22 -7.42 19.37
N LYS A 12 11.88 -8.04 20.50
CA LYS A 12 11.62 -9.48 20.61
C LYS A 12 10.21 -9.77 20.09
N MET A 13 10.09 -9.96 18.76
CA MET A 13 8.81 -10.12 18.08
C MET A 13 8.02 -11.33 18.57
N PHE A 14 8.74 -12.43 18.82
CA PHE A 14 8.08 -13.65 19.29
C PHE A 14 7.50 -13.51 20.70
N ASP A 15 8.14 -12.72 21.59
CA ASP A 15 7.63 -12.45 22.94
C ASP A 15 6.26 -11.77 22.95
N LEU A 16 5.93 -11.05 21.86
CA LEU A 16 4.62 -10.37 21.73
C LEU A 16 3.44 -11.35 21.58
N ILE A 17 3.70 -12.55 21.10
CA ILE A 17 2.64 -13.53 20.76
C ILE A 17 2.76 -14.85 21.52
N LYS A 18 3.92 -15.18 22.10
CA LYS A 18 4.20 -16.50 22.65
C LYS A 18 3.19 -16.96 23.72
N ASN A 19 2.70 -16.03 24.52
CA ASN A 19 1.75 -16.33 25.60
C ASN A 19 0.34 -16.64 25.09
N ASP A 20 0.03 -16.23 23.85
CA ASP A 20 -1.31 -16.42 23.25
C ASP A 20 -1.38 -17.68 22.37
N LEU A 21 -0.22 -18.28 22.05
CA LEU A 21 -0.15 -19.43 21.15
C LEU A 21 -0.97 -20.63 21.64
N ASP A 22 -1.01 -20.85 22.96
CA ASP A 22 -1.77 -21.96 23.53
C ASP A 22 -3.28 -21.73 23.55
N GLN A 23 -3.73 -20.49 23.45
CA GLN A 23 -5.14 -20.11 23.35
C GLN A 23 -5.70 -20.44 21.96
N VAL A 24 -4.85 -20.51 20.93
CA VAL A 24 -5.25 -20.86 19.56
C VAL A 24 -5.22 -22.37 19.39
N LYS A 25 -6.38 -23.03 19.65
CA LYS A 25 -6.49 -24.50 19.61
C LYS A 25 -6.22 -25.12 18.23
N SER A 26 -6.53 -24.39 17.15
CA SER A 26 -6.27 -24.82 15.76
C SER A 26 -4.78 -24.77 15.39
N LEU A 27 -3.97 -23.98 16.09
CA LEU A 27 -2.54 -23.83 15.83
C LEU A 27 -1.79 -25.11 16.22
N LYS A 28 -1.19 -25.78 15.26
CA LYS A 28 -0.45 -27.03 15.45
C LYS A 28 1.05 -26.82 15.57
N LYS A 29 1.63 -25.94 14.74
CA LYS A 29 3.06 -25.70 14.63
C LYS A 29 3.35 -24.23 14.41
N VAL A 30 4.42 -23.74 15.03
CA VAL A 30 5.00 -22.43 14.80
C VAL A 30 6.44 -22.63 14.35
N PHE A 31 6.78 -22.19 13.16
CA PHE A 31 8.15 -22.24 12.65
C PHE A 31 8.81 -20.90 12.88
N LEU A 32 9.91 -20.91 13.61
CA LEU A 32 10.59 -19.72 14.06
C LEU A 32 11.97 -19.60 13.39
N LEU A 33 12.25 -18.43 12.83
CA LEU A 33 13.60 -18.02 12.46
C LEU A 33 14.29 -17.50 13.73
N GLY A 34 14.87 -18.41 14.51
CA GLY A 34 15.49 -18.16 15.82
C GLY A 34 15.71 -19.44 16.58
N ASP A 35 16.21 -19.33 17.81
CA ASP A 35 16.64 -20.45 18.66
C ASP A 35 15.66 -20.81 19.77
N GLU A 36 14.55 -20.09 19.92
CA GLU A 36 13.54 -20.34 20.94
C GLU A 36 12.95 -21.74 20.79
N LYS A 37 12.67 -22.41 21.90
CA LYS A 37 12.16 -23.80 21.95
C LYS A 37 10.82 -23.87 22.69
N GLY A 38 9.96 -24.75 22.25
CA GLY A 38 8.66 -24.99 22.90
C GLY A 38 7.90 -26.14 22.28
N LYS A 39 6.79 -26.54 22.92
CA LYS A 39 6.00 -27.73 22.52
C LYS A 39 5.48 -27.66 21.08
N LYS A 40 5.12 -26.48 20.60
CA LYS A 40 4.62 -26.24 19.24
C LYS A 40 5.63 -25.51 18.37
N ILE A 41 6.83 -25.21 18.88
CA ILE A 41 7.83 -24.37 18.23
C ILE A 41 8.85 -25.25 17.53
N PHE A 42 9.07 -25.00 16.25
CA PHE A 42 10.03 -25.68 15.41
C PHE A 42 10.96 -24.67 14.79
N ASN A 43 12.25 -24.96 14.78
CA ASN A 43 13.22 -24.10 14.13
C ASN A 43 13.13 -24.23 12.62
N TRP A 44 13.51 -23.19 11.90
CA TRP A 44 13.55 -23.18 10.44
C TRP A 44 14.39 -24.33 9.85
N GLU A 45 15.44 -24.74 10.54
CA GLU A 45 16.29 -25.86 10.13
C GLU A 45 15.51 -27.19 9.97
N ASN A 46 14.38 -27.34 10.68
CA ASN A 46 13.52 -28.50 10.55
C ASN A 46 12.88 -28.63 9.16
N PHE A 47 12.79 -27.53 8.39
CA PHE A 47 12.30 -27.57 7.01
C PHE A 47 13.31 -28.17 6.03
N LYS A 48 14.59 -28.17 6.34
CA LYS A 48 15.63 -28.68 5.43
C LYS A 48 15.56 -30.20 5.22
N ASN A 49 14.88 -30.89 6.11
CA ASN A 49 14.79 -32.35 6.11
C ASN A 49 13.39 -32.88 5.77
N VAL A 50 12.54 -32.08 5.19
CA VAL A 50 11.21 -32.50 4.73
C VAL A 50 11.19 -32.75 3.24
N SER A 51 10.22 -33.52 2.77
CA SER A 51 10.02 -33.77 1.34
C SER A 51 9.72 -32.47 0.60
N ASP A 52 10.35 -32.28 -0.55
CA ASP A 52 10.06 -31.21 -1.52
C ASP A 52 8.86 -31.53 -2.42
N LYS A 53 8.31 -32.73 -2.30
CA LYS A 53 7.13 -33.18 -3.04
C LYS A 53 5.86 -32.74 -2.33
N LEU A 54 5.37 -31.58 -2.69
CA LEU A 54 4.07 -31.06 -2.25
C LEU A 54 3.11 -31.05 -3.43
N LYS A 55 1.95 -31.71 -3.27
CA LYS A 55 0.86 -31.56 -4.25
C LYS A 55 0.25 -30.16 -4.06
N THR A 56 0.18 -29.39 -5.14
CA THR A 56 -0.55 -28.12 -5.13
C THR A 56 -2.04 -28.42 -4.99
N GLU A 57 -2.71 -27.74 -4.06
CA GLU A 57 -4.17 -27.81 -3.95
C GLU A 57 -4.81 -27.07 -5.12
N GLU A 58 -5.85 -27.66 -5.68
CA GLU A 58 -6.68 -27.03 -6.70
C GLU A 58 -7.69 -26.12 -6.01
N MET A 59 -7.64 -24.82 -6.33
CA MET A 59 -8.50 -23.81 -5.74
C MET A 59 -9.38 -23.16 -6.82
N GLU A 60 -10.58 -22.80 -6.43
CA GLU A 60 -11.43 -21.97 -7.28
C GLU A 60 -10.95 -20.52 -7.30
N ALA A 61 -11.22 -19.81 -8.39
CA ALA A 61 -10.79 -18.42 -8.56
C ALA A 61 -11.29 -17.49 -7.43
N GLU A 62 -12.49 -17.77 -6.93
CA GLU A 62 -13.15 -16.98 -5.87
C GLU A 62 -12.87 -17.50 -4.46
N ASP A 63 -12.05 -18.53 -4.28
CA ASP A 63 -11.67 -18.99 -2.95
C ASP A 63 -10.79 -17.94 -2.25
N PRO A 64 -10.87 -17.85 -0.89
CA PRO A 64 -10.00 -16.98 -0.12
C PRO A 64 -8.53 -17.37 -0.27
N ALA A 65 -7.70 -16.41 -0.66
CA ALA A 65 -6.26 -16.57 -0.82
C ALA A 65 -5.48 -15.97 0.35
N ILE A 66 -5.83 -14.74 0.74
CA ILE A 66 -5.18 -14.00 1.82
C ILE A 66 -6.23 -13.24 2.64
N ILE A 67 -5.97 -13.10 3.95
CA ILE A 67 -6.70 -12.20 4.83
C ILE A 67 -5.72 -11.12 5.30
N HIS A 68 -6.03 -9.86 4.99
CA HIS A 68 -5.29 -8.71 5.50
C HIS A 68 -6.07 -8.00 6.59
N PHE A 69 -5.47 -7.92 7.77
CA PHE A 69 -6.06 -7.18 8.89
C PHE A 69 -5.68 -5.70 8.85
N THR A 70 -6.68 -4.83 9.00
CA THR A 70 -6.50 -3.38 9.15
C THR A 70 -7.03 -2.91 10.48
N SER A 71 -6.52 -1.77 10.98
CA SER A 71 -7.11 -1.09 12.14
C SER A 71 -8.53 -0.63 11.78
N GLY A 72 -9.53 -1.17 12.44
CA GLY A 72 -10.90 -0.69 12.26
C GLY A 72 -11.14 0.63 13.01
N THR A 73 -11.87 1.57 12.42
CA THR A 73 -12.31 2.82 13.09
C THR A 73 -13.10 2.58 14.37
N THR A 74 -13.70 1.40 14.53
CA THR A 74 -14.47 0.97 15.72
C THR A 74 -13.64 0.20 16.76
N GLY A 75 -12.30 0.18 16.62
CA GLY A 75 -11.37 -0.46 17.56
C GLY A 75 -11.08 -1.94 17.32
N LYS A 76 -11.96 -2.70 16.66
CA LYS A 76 -11.68 -4.10 16.28
C LYS A 76 -11.04 -4.16 14.89
N PRO A 77 -9.92 -4.90 14.69
CA PRO A 77 -9.34 -5.10 13.38
C PRO A 77 -10.36 -5.69 12.39
N LYS A 78 -10.25 -5.29 11.12
CA LYS A 78 -11.03 -5.82 9.99
C LYS A 78 -10.15 -6.75 9.18
N GLY A 79 -10.57 -7.99 8.94
CA GLY A 79 -9.86 -8.94 8.08
C GLY A 79 -10.42 -8.89 6.66
N CYS A 80 -9.81 -8.13 5.76
CA CYS A 80 -10.21 -8.09 4.35
C CYS A 80 -9.82 -9.37 3.64
N VAL A 81 -10.79 -10.04 3.01
CA VAL A 81 -10.60 -11.33 2.34
C VAL A 81 -10.33 -11.12 0.86
N TYR A 82 -9.16 -11.52 0.39
CA TYR A 82 -8.80 -11.51 -1.02
C TYR A 82 -9.00 -12.90 -1.62
N THR A 83 -9.55 -12.93 -2.83
CA THR A 83 -9.67 -14.13 -3.62
C THR A 83 -8.40 -14.40 -4.42
N HIS A 84 -8.21 -15.65 -4.86
CA HIS A 84 -7.07 -16.02 -5.71
C HIS A 84 -7.02 -15.15 -6.97
N ILE A 85 -8.14 -14.99 -7.67
CA ILE A 85 -8.18 -14.19 -8.89
C ILE A 85 -8.06 -12.69 -8.60
N GLY A 86 -8.72 -12.20 -7.56
CA GLY A 86 -8.71 -10.79 -7.20
C GLY A 86 -7.31 -10.30 -6.84
N LEU A 87 -6.61 -11.06 -5.99
CA LEU A 87 -5.26 -10.74 -5.55
C LEU A 87 -4.30 -10.61 -6.74
N VAL A 88 -4.15 -11.68 -7.52
CA VAL A 88 -3.15 -11.73 -8.59
C VAL A 88 -3.49 -10.77 -9.72
N THR A 89 -4.74 -10.82 -10.20
CA THR A 89 -5.15 -10.02 -11.37
C THR A 89 -5.09 -8.54 -11.06
N LYS A 90 -5.67 -8.12 -9.93
CA LYS A 90 -5.74 -6.69 -9.59
C LYS A 90 -4.38 -6.10 -9.34
N MET A 91 -3.58 -6.71 -8.46
CA MET A 91 -2.27 -6.17 -8.09
C MET A 91 -1.30 -6.16 -9.28
N SER A 92 -1.28 -7.21 -10.10
CA SER A 92 -0.42 -7.29 -11.26
C SER A 92 -0.83 -6.32 -12.36
N PHE A 93 -2.14 -6.14 -12.56
CA PHE A 93 -2.67 -5.25 -13.57
C PHE A 93 -2.39 -3.78 -13.25
N ASP A 94 -2.61 -3.37 -12.00
CA ASP A 94 -2.38 -1.99 -11.56
C ASP A 94 -0.97 -1.52 -11.88
N GLU A 95 0.01 -2.32 -11.51
CA GLU A 95 1.42 -1.94 -11.66
C GLU A 95 1.98 -2.25 -13.05
N GLY A 96 1.59 -3.39 -13.64
CA GLY A 96 2.06 -3.78 -14.97
C GLY A 96 1.55 -2.88 -16.08
N VAL A 97 0.26 -2.51 -16.03
CA VAL A 97 -0.36 -1.72 -17.11
C VAL A 97 -0.12 -0.22 -16.95
N LEU A 98 -0.27 0.33 -15.74
CA LEU A 98 -0.18 1.76 -15.53
C LEU A 98 1.22 2.25 -15.19
N ALA A 99 1.95 1.49 -14.38
CA ALA A 99 3.29 1.84 -13.91
C ALA A 99 4.42 1.08 -14.63
N ASP A 100 4.13 0.41 -15.75
CA ASP A 100 5.10 -0.27 -16.62
C ASP A 100 6.04 -1.22 -15.84
N PHE A 101 5.50 -1.94 -14.84
CA PHE A 101 6.26 -2.96 -14.11
C PHE A 101 6.48 -4.18 -14.99
N LYS A 102 7.71 -4.69 -15.06
CA LYS A 102 8.07 -5.75 -15.99
C LYS A 102 9.16 -6.71 -15.47
N GLN A 103 9.32 -7.82 -16.14
CA GLN A 103 10.26 -8.89 -15.79
C GLN A 103 11.69 -8.42 -15.56
N SER A 104 12.14 -7.41 -16.32
CA SER A 104 13.51 -6.88 -16.19
C SER A 104 13.74 -6.04 -14.94
N ASP A 105 12.67 -5.69 -14.20
CA ASP A 105 12.77 -4.84 -13.01
C ASP A 105 13.40 -5.56 -11.82
N VAL A 106 14.10 -4.75 -11.02
CA VAL A 106 14.47 -5.07 -9.65
C VAL A 106 13.62 -4.19 -8.74
N HIS A 107 12.72 -4.81 -8.02
CA HIS A 107 11.74 -4.14 -7.16
C HIS A 107 12.23 -4.04 -5.72
N LEU A 108 12.11 -2.86 -5.12
CA LEU A 108 12.29 -2.63 -3.68
C LEU A 108 11.07 -1.94 -3.09
N CYS A 109 10.48 -2.58 -2.10
CA CYS A 109 9.55 -1.96 -1.17
C CYS A 109 9.93 -2.37 0.26
N MET A 110 10.13 -1.40 1.16
CA MET A 110 10.47 -1.67 2.55
C MET A 110 9.25 -1.66 3.49
N ALA A 111 8.04 -1.77 2.94
CA ALA A 111 6.85 -2.00 3.74
C ALA A 111 6.87 -3.40 4.35
N ASP A 112 6.42 -3.50 5.60
CA ASP A 112 6.28 -4.79 6.28
C ASP A 112 5.28 -5.70 5.55
N MET A 113 5.55 -7.00 5.54
CA MET A 113 4.71 -8.01 4.88
C MET A 113 3.30 -8.14 5.50
N GLY A 114 3.11 -7.64 6.72
CA GLY A 114 1.80 -7.52 7.36
C GLY A 114 0.91 -6.43 6.78
N TRP A 115 1.48 -5.48 6.02
CA TRP A 115 0.72 -4.52 5.25
C TRP A 115 0.36 -5.07 3.87
N MET A 116 -0.77 -4.63 3.32
CA MET A 116 -1.19 -4.98 1.96
C MET A 116 -0.08 -4.71 0.92
N VAL A 117 0.64 -3.62 1.07
CA VAL A 117 1.75 -3.23 0.17
C VAL A 117 2.89 -4.26 0.17
N GLY A 118 3.19 -4.91 1.29
CA GLY A 118 4.20 -5.97 1.37
C GLY A 118 3.81 -7.20 0.53
N SER A 119 2.60 -7.73 0.73
CA SER A 119 2.10 -8.87 -0.04
C SER A 119 1.85 -8.50 -1.51
N LYS A 120 1.40 -7.27 -1.80
CA LYS A 120 1.32 -6.72 -3.17
C LYS A 120 2.69 -6.80 -3.85
N SER A 121 3.74 -6.36 -3.20
CA SER A 121 5.11 -6.39 -3.73
C SER A 121 5.57 -7.80 -4.11
N ALA A 122 5.30 -8.79 -3.26
CA ALA A 122 5.60 -10.18 -3.56
C ALA A 122 4.77 -10.71 -4.74
N THR A 123 3.47 -10.37 -4.77
CA THR A 123 2.55 -10.80 -5.83
C THR A 123 2.95 -10.23 -7.19
N ILE A 124 3.21 -8.93 -7.30
CA ILE A 124 3.59 -8.30 -8.57
C ILE A 124 4.95 -8.80 -9.08
N ALA A 125 5.94 -8.93 -8.18
CA ALA A 125 7.24 -9.46 -8.58
C ALA A 125 7.13 -10.89 -9.11
N SER A 126 6.39 -11.76 -8.41
CA SER A 126 6.22 -13.15 -8.82
C SER A 126 5.43 -13.29 -10.12
N SER A 127 4.32 -12.56 -10.26
CA SER A 127 3.45 -12.65 -11.45
C SER A 127 4.10 -12.11 -12.73
N HIS A 128 5.05 -11.18 -12.61
CA HIS A 128 5.80 -10.65 -13.75
C HIS A 128 7.16 -11.34 -13.96
N GLY A 129 7.55 -12.27 -13.06
CA GLY A 129 8.87 -12.91 -13.10
C GLY A 129 10.03 -11.93 -12.83
N ALA A 130 9.76 -10.85 -12.12
CA ALA A 130 10.74 -9.81 -11.75
C ALA A 130 11.52 -10.17 -10.49
N LYS A 131 12.61 -9.46 -10.24
CA LYS A 131 13.39 -9.63 -9.02
C LYS A 131 12.81 -8.78 -7.90
N MET A 132 12.67 -9.36 -6.71
CA MET A 132 12.29 -8.62 -5.49
C MET A 132 13.46 -8.57 -4.53
N LEU A 133 13.84 -7.37 -4.12
CA LEU A 133 14.79 -7.15 -3.03
C LEU A 133 14.02 -7.06 -1.71
N ILE A 134 14.28 -8.00 -0.81
CA ILE A 134 13.74 -8.00 0.54
C ILE A 134 14.81 -7.46 1.48
N ALA A 135 14.51 -6.36 2.18
CA ALA A 135 15.43 -5.71 3.09
C ALA A 135 14.81 -5.63 4.50
N GLU A 136 15.48 -6.27 5.47
CA GLU A 136 15.06 -6.20 6.86
C GLU A 136 15.36 -4.81 7.47
N GLY A 137 14.50 -4.37 8.37
CA GLY A 137 14.67 -3.14 9.15
C GLY A 137 14.11 -1.90 8.46
N VAL A 138 14.53 -0.73 8.94
CA VAL A 138 13.98 0.56 8.50
C VAL A 138 14.87 1.23 7.43
N PRO A 139 14.29 2.13 6.61
CA PRO A 139 14.99 2.75 5.47
C PRO A 139 16.10 3.74 5.86
N ASP A 140 16.15 4.17 7.11
CA ASP A 140 17.04 5.23 7.61
C ASP A 140 17.96 4.78 8.77
N PHE A 141 18.16 3.47 8.96
CA PHE A 141 19.06 2.90 9.97
C PHE A 141 19.68 1.59 9.49
N PRO A 142 20.97 1.31 9.79
CA PRO A 142 21.93 2.12 10.56
C PRO A 142 22.47 3.35 9.83
N ASP A 143 22.23 3.48 8.54
CA ASP A 143 22.64 4.58 7.69
C ASP A 143 21.44 5.47 7.37
N GLU A 144 21.59 6.79 7.49
CA GLU A 144 20.49 7.76 7.30
C GLU A 144 19.86 7.73 5.91
N ILE A 145 20.62 7.28 4.91
CA ILE A 145 20.18 7.17 3.52
C ILE A 145 20.23 5.73 3.01
N ARG A 146 20.13 4.77 3.92
CA ARG A 146 20.20 3.33 3.63
C ARG A 146 19.30 2.92 2.47
N PHE A 147 18.09 3.46 2.40
CA PHE A 147 17.14 3.16 1.33
C PHE A 147 17.75 3.41 -0.06
N TRP A 148 18.37 4.57 -0.24
CA TRP A 148 18.98 4.97 -1.50
C TRP A 148 20.25 4.17 -1.81
N LYS A 149 21.04 3.84 -0.78
CA LYS A 149 22.20 2.94 -0.92
C LYS A 149 21.81 1.52 -1.35
N LEU A 150 20.64 1.02 -0.91
CA LEU A 150 20.12 -0.25 -1.39
C LEU A 150 19.73 -0.17 -2.88
N ILE A 151 19.12 0.93 -3.31
CA ILE A 151 18.80 1.17 -4.72
C ILE A 151 20.07 1.13 -5.57
N GLU A 152 21.10 1.88 -5.17
CA GLU A 152 22.40 1.89 -5.86
C GLU A 152 23.03 0.51 -5.92
N LYS A 153 23.20 -0.13 -4.75
CA LYS A 153 23.92 -1.40 -4.60
C LYS A 153 23.29 -2.53 -5.42
N TYR A 154 21.96 -2.61 -5.42
CA TYR A 154 21.25 -3.70 -6.07
C TYR A 154 20.65 -3.32 -7.42
N LYS A 155 20.95 -2.11 -7.90
CA LYS A 155 20.46 -1.57 -9.18
C LYS A 155 18.94 -1.67 -9.28
N VAL A 156 18.26 -1.24 -8.23
CA VAL A 156 16.80 -1.20 -8.19
C VAL A 156 16.29 -0.28 -9.28
N SER A 157 15.35 -0.76 -10.06
CA SER A 157 14.77 0.00 -11.18
C SER A 157 13.35 0.48 -10.93
N TRP A 158 12.65 -0.18 -10.02
CA TRP A 158 11.27 0.13 -9.65
C TRP A 158 11.11 0.06 -8.14
N THR A 159 10.63 1.12 -7.52
CA THR A 159 10.47 1.18 -6.06
C THR A 159 9.13 1.74 -5.64
N GLU A 160 8.64 1.29 -4.49
CA GLU A 160 7.45 1.84 -3.85
C GLU A 160 7.82 2.42 -2.48
N LEU A 161 7.36 3.65 -2.22
CA LEU A 161 7.68 4.39 -1.01
C LEU A 161 6.51 5.29 -0.56
N SER A 162 6.52 5.69 0.70
CA SER A 162 5.51 6.61 1.24
C SER A 162 5.97 8.08 1.20
N PRO A 163 5.04 9.04 1.11
CA PRO A 163 5.34 10.46 1.31
C PRO A 163 6.03 10.75 2.65
N ALA A 164 5.70 10.02 3.73
CA ALA A 164 6.36 10.16 5.02
C ALA A 164 7.85 9.85 4.97
N LEU A 165 8.27 8.81 4.22
CA LEU A 165 9.68 8.52 4.02
C LEU A 165 10.38 9.73 3.36
N ILE A 166 9.77 10.32 2.34
CA ILE A 166 10.37 11.44 1.64
C ILE A 166 10.48 12.69 2.53
N ARG A 167 9.44 12.99 3.32
CA ARG A 167 9.53 14.07 4.33
C ARG A 167 10.67 13.85 5.32
N ALA A 168 10.91 12.62 5.76
CA ALA A 168 12.02 12.28 6.65
C ALA A 168 13.39 12.35 5.96
N GLN A 169 13.47 12.07 4.66
CA GLN A 169 14.71 12.10 3.90
C GLN A 169 15.11 13.53 3.45
N MET A 170 14.13 14.38 3.09
CA MET A 170 14.42 15.72 2.58
C MET A 170 15.04 16.67 3.60
N ILE A 171 14.92 16.37 4.91
CA ILE A 171 15.55 17.17 5.98
C ILE A 171 16.99 16.75 6.28
N LYS A 172 17.49 15.66 5.67
CA LYS A 172 18.86 15.19 5.83
C LYS A 172 19.85 16.06 5.05
N ASP A 173 21.13 15.99 5.43
CA ASP A 173 22.18 16.70 4.69
C ASP A 173 22.21 16.24 3.23
N LYS A 174 22.05 17.20 2.32
CA LYS A 174 22.09 16.95 0.87
C LYS A 174 23.42 16.35 0.39
N ASN A 175 24.51 16.60 1.13
CA ASN A 175 25.82 16.06 0.79
C ASN A 175 25.85 14.52 0.85
N LEU A 176 25.01 13.92 1.70
CA LEU A 176 24.89 12.46 1.78
C LEU A 176 24.44 11.80 0.46
N PHE A 177 23.73 12.57 -0.38
CA PHE A 177 23.18 12.06 -1.65
C PHE A 177 24.07 12.34 -2.87
N LYS A 178 25.17 13.10 -2.72
CA LYS A 178 25.95 13.59 -3.88
C LYS A 178 26.58 12.48 -4.71
N GLU A 179 27.05 11.43 -4.04
CA GLU A 179 27.82 10.36 -4.67
C GLU A 179 26.98 9.11 -4.98
N ILE A 180 25.66 9.13 -4.68
CA ILE A 180 24.80 7.97 -4.90
C ILE A 180 24.39 7.88 -6.36
N ASP A 181 24.66 6.76 -6.99
CA ASP A 181 24.21 6.42 -8.33
C ASP A 181 22.79 5.82 -8.34
N LEU A 182 21.80 6.65 -8.66
CA LEU A 182 20.41 6.24 -8.81
C LEU A 182 20.00 6.05 -10.30
N SER A 183 20.95 5.95 -11.21
CA SER A 183 20.70 5.85 -12.66
C SER A 183 19.90 4.62 -13.08
N SER A 184 19.90 3.57 -12.25
CA SER A 184 19.07 2.38 -12.46
C SER A 184 17.59 2.62 -12.25
N LEU A 185 17.22 3.64 -11.45
CA LEU A 185 15.85 3.90 -11.05
C LEU A 185 15.06 4.51 -12.21
N ARG A 186 14.04 3.81 -12.67
CA ARG A 186 13.20 4.25 -13.77
C ARG A 186 11.77 4.64 -13.37
N ILE A 187 11.26 4.10 -12.24
CA ILE A 187 9.93 4.42 -11.73
C ILE A 187 9.94 4.46 -10.19
N ILE A 188 9.26 5.44 -9.65
CA ILE A 188 8.95 5.54 -8.23
C ILE A 188 7.43 5.49 -8.06
N CYS A 189 6.90 4.44 -7.47
CA CYS A 189 5.51 4.38 -7.04
C CYS A 189 5.35 4.89 -5.62
N THR A 190 4.21 5.46 -5.33
CA THR A 190 3.92 6.04 -4.03
C THR A 190 2.42 6.02 -3.72
N GLY A 191 2.07 5.96 -2.44
CA GLY A 191 0.68 5.98 -2.01
C GLY A 191 0.56 5.98 -0.49
N GLY A 192 -0.68 5.84 -0.04
CA GLY A 192 -1.02 5.70 1.38
C GLY A 192 -1.32 7.00 2.11
N GLU A 193 -0.87 8.15 1.63
CA GLU A 193 -1.17 9.46 2.19
C GLU A 193 -1.06 10.58 1.14
N PRO A 194 -1.73 11.72 1.35
CA PRO A 194 -1.65 12.85 0.42
C PRO A 194 -0.24 13.44 0.33
N TRP A 195 0.10 13.95 -0.84
CA TRP A 195 1.33 14.68 -1.09
C TRP A 195 1.15 16.18 -0.87
N THR A 196 2.18 16.80 -0.29
CA THR A 196 2.38 18.25 -0.37
C THR A 196 3.44 18.58 -1.43
N GLU A 197 3.43 19.83 -1.91
CA GLU A 197 4.24 20.23 -3.07
C GLU A 197 5.76 20.12 -2.83
N LYS A 198 6.25 20.53 -1.66
CA LYS A 198 7.69 20.56 -1.36
C LYS A 198 8.34 19.17 -1.41
N PRO A 199 7.83 18.12 -0.68
CA PRO A 199 8.38 16.78 -0.78
C PRO A 199 8.27 16.16 -2.17
N TRP A 200 7.15 16.42 -2.89
CA TRP A 200 6.99 15.94 -4.27
C TRP A 200 8.07 16.51 -5.18
N LYS A 201 8.26 17.84 -5.18
CA LYS A 201 9.30 18.48 -5.98
C LYS A 201 10.71 18.02 -5.59
N TRP A 202 10.99 17.87 -4.29
CA TRP A 202 12.26 17.35 -3.84
C TRP A 202 12.53 15.94 -4.39
N LEU A 203 11.54 15.06 -4.33
CA LEU A 203 11.66 13.70 -4.88
C LEU A 203 11.88 13.73 -6.40
N PHE A 204 11.07 14.51 -7.12
CA PHE A 204 11.14 14.57 -8.57
C PHE A 204 12.43 15.23 -9.08
N GLU A 205 12.75 16.42 -8.57
CA GLU A 205 13.87 17.24 -9.08
C GLU A 205 15.21 16.76 -8.53
N PHE A 206 15.30 16.53 -7.23
CA PHE A 206 16.57 16.22 -6.58
C PHE A 206 16.93 14.74 -6.69
N ILE A 207 16.05 13.84 -6.35
CA ILE A 207 16.28 12.38 -6.43
C ILE A 207 16.11 11.89 -7.86
N GLY A 208 14.96 12.15 -8.46
CA GLY A 208 14.59 11.67 -9.80
C GLY A 208 15.26 12.44 -10.95
N LYS A 209 16.07 13.49 -10.64
CA LYS A 209 16.75 14.34 -11.63
C LYS A 209 15.82 14.87 -12.71
N SER A 210 14.56 15.14 -12.38
CA SER A 210 13.48 15.55 -13.28
C SER A 210 13.23 14.58 -14.45
N LYS A 211 13.59 13.32 -14.26
CA LYS A 211 13.46 12.25 -15.30
C LYS A 211 12.65 11.05 -14.83
N VAL A 212 12.78 10.68 -13.55
CA VAL A 212 12.08 9.52 -12.99
C VAL A 212 10.64 9.91 -12.64
N PRO A 213 9.62 9.31 -13.28
CA PRO A 213 8.23 9.62 -12.98
C PRO A 213 7.83 9.14 -11.57
N ILE A 214 7.00 9.93 -10.91
CA ILE A 214 6.38 9.57 -9.64
C ILE A 214 4.96 9.10 -9.91
N MET A 215 4.73 7.82 -9.77
CA MET A 215 3.46 7.17 -10.00
C MET A 215 2.65 7.17 -8.70
N ASN A 216 1.83 8.21 -8.51
CA ASN A 216 0.98 8.30 -7.33
C ASN A 216 -0.20 7.35 -7.43
N SER A 217 -0.53 6.66 -6.35
CA SER A 217 -1.62 5.70 -6.27
C SER A 217 -2.47 5.90 -5.03
N ALA A 218 -3.76 5.68 -5.14
CA ALA A 218 -4.71 5.74 -4.04
C ALA A 218 -5.71 4.59 -4.11
N GLY A 219 -5.90 3.96 -2.98
CA GLY A 219 -6.80 2.84 -2.78
C GLY A 219 -6.72 2.36 -1.35
N GLY A 220 -6.85 1.08 -1.13
CA GLY A 220 -6.81 0.54 0.22
C GLY A 220 -6.83 -0.98 0.24
N THR A 221 -6.74 -1.50 1.45
CA THR A 221 -6.81 -2.94 1.69
C THR A 221 -8.11 -3.54 1.17
N GLU A 222 -9.21 -2.81 1.26
CA GLU A 222 -10.54 -3.26 0.83
C GLU A 222 -10.71 -3.40 -0.69
N VAL A 223 -9.76 -2.87 -1.47
CA VAL A 223 -9.81 -2.92 -2.95
C VAL A 223 -8.62 -3.67 -3.55
N SER A 224 -7.85 -4.38 -2.75
CA SER A 224 -6.66 -5.15 -3.15
C SER A 224 -5.65 -4.32 -3.97
N GLY A 225 -5.52 -3.03 -3.69
CA GLY A 225 -4.64 -2.15 -4.46
C GLY A 225 -5.21 -0.74 -4.63
N SER A 226 -5.21 -0.24 -5.87
CA SER A 226 -5.55 1.15 -6.15
C SER A 226 -6.92 1.31 -6.82
N ILE A 227 -7.59 2.41 -6.55
CA ILE A 227 -8.78 2.93 -7.28
C ILE A 227 -8.31 3.95 -8.31
N LEU A 228 -7.40 4.83 -7.88
CA LEU A 228 -6.81 5.89 -8.68
C LEU A 228 -5.30 5.66 -8.79
N HIS A 229 -4.73 5.98 -9.93
CA HIS A 229 -3.30 5.81 -10.18
C HIS A 229 -2.78 6.88 -11.14
N CYS A 230 -1.47 6.91 -11.36
CA CYS A 230 -0.89 7.59 -12.50
C CYS A 230 -0.72 6.62 -13.68
N CYS A 231 -0.89 7.14 -14.88
CA CYS A 231 -0.61 6.45 -16.14
C CYS A 231 0.51 7.21 -16.87
N LEU A 232 1.56 6.51 -17.30
CA LEU A 232 2.72 7.10 -17.96
C LEU A 232 2.40 7.85 -19.26
N HIS A 233 1.29 7.51 -19.91
CA HIS A 233 0.87 8.15 -21.16
C HIS A 233 0.03 9.42 -20.98
N ARG A 234 -0.11 9.91 -19.75
CA ARG A 234 -0.85 11.14 -19.43
C ARG A 234 0.02 12.15 -18.70
N PRO A 235 -0.25 13.46 -18.84
CA PRO A 235 0.46 14.48 -18.08
C PRO A 235 0.37 14.24 -16.57
N PHE A 236 1.42 14.64 -15.85
CA PHE A 236 1.49 14.57 -14.39
C PHE A 236 1.29 15.94 -13.79
N LYS A 237 0.58 16.01 -12.66
CA LYS A 237 0.49 17.17 -11.78
C LYS A 237 0.87 16.76 -10.36
N VAL A 238 1.46 17.70 -9.63
CA VAL A 238 1.90 17.47 -8.25
C VAL A 238 0.77 16.90 -7.40
N GLY A 239 1.03 15.76 -6.76
CA GLY A 239 0.10 15.11 -5.82
C GLY A 239 -1.18 14.54 -6.42
N SER A 240 -1.38 14.65 -7.75
CA SER A 240 -2.57 14.15 -8.42
C SER A 240 -2.48 12.69 -8.84
N PHE A 241 -3.64 12.15 -9.19
CA PHE A 241 -3.79 10.89 -9.93
C PHE A 241 -4.35 11.23 -11.30
N ASN A 242 -3.70 10.79 -12.37
CA ASN A 242 -4.11 11.19 -13.72
C ASN A 242 -5.02 10.18 -14.42
N ALA A 243 -5.30 9.02 -13.77
CA ALA A 243 -6.19 8.00 -14.29
C ALA A 243 -6.89 7.20 -13.18
N PRO A 244 -8.16 6.82 -13.37
CA PRO A 244 -8.72 5.70 -12.61
C PRO A 244 -8.09 4.39 -13.10
N ILE A 245 -8.00 3.41 -12.22
CA ILE A 245 -7.62 2.06 -12.61
C ILE A 245 -8.72 1.46 -13.50
N PRO A 246 -8.40 0.90 -14.66
CA PRO A 246 -9.35 0.18 -15.47
C PRO A 246 -10.08 -0.91 -14.67
N GLY A 247 -11.41 -0.97 -14.80
CA GLY A 247 -12.25 -1.91 -14.04
C GLY A 247 -12.70 -1.40 -12.66
N MET A 248 -12.20 -0.25 -12.17
CA MET A 248 -12.61 0.29 -10.85
C MET A 248 -13.82 1.23 -10.91
N SER A 249 -14.13 1.84 -12.03
CA SER A 249 -15.32 2.71 -12.19
C SER A 249 -15.57 3.72 -11.05
N PRO A 250 -14.56 4.55 -10.64
CA PRO A 250 -14.76 5.50 -9.56
C PRO A 250 -15.70 6.64 -9.94
N GLY A 251 -16.29 7.28 -8.93
CA GLY A 251 -17.05 8.50 -9.02
C GLY A 251 -16.84 9.38 -7.82
N ILE A 252 -17.20 10.65 -7.93
CA ILE A 252 -17.21 11.58 -6.81
C ILE A 252 -18.64 12.11 -6.70
N ILE A 253 -19.25 11.93 -5.55
CA ILE A 253 -20.65 12.26 -5.35
C ILE A 253 -20.87 13.08 -4.08
N THR A 254 -21.96 13.81 -4.07
CA THR A 254 -22.50 14.48 -2.89
C THR A 254 -23.18 13.48 -1.95
N ASN A 255 -23.52 13.88 -0.72
CA ASN A 255 -24.21 13.02 0.24
C ASN A 255 -25.61 12.55 -0.24
N ASP A 256 -26.24 13.29 -1.14
CA ASP A 256 -27.53 12.93 -1.77
C ASP A 256 -27.37 12.08 -3.05
N GLY A 257 -26.14 11.60 -3.32
CA GLY A 257 -25.83 10.65 -4.39
C GLY A 257 -25.71 11.25 -5.79
N LYS A 258 -25.61 12.57 -5.93
CA LYS A 258 -25.41 13.25 -7.21
C LYS A 258 -23.93 13.44 -7.51
N ASP A 259 -23.57 13.44 -8.78
CA ASP A 259 -22.22 13.78 -9.22
C ASP A 259 -21.85 15.21 -8.80
N VAL A 260 -20.60 15.41 -8.40
CA VAL A 260 -20.09 16.74 -8.08
C VAL A 260 -19.62 17.48 -9.35
N GLU A 261 -19.64 18.80 -9.29
CA GLU A 261 -19.05 19.65 -10.31
C GLU A 261 -17.52 19.57 -10.34
N VAL A 262 -16.92 20.02 -11.44
CA VAL A 262 -15.46 20.12 -11.59
C VAL A 262 -14.87 20.98 -10.46
N ASN A 263 -13.80 20.51 -9.84
CA ASN A 263 -13.15 21.10 -8.66
C ASN A 263 -13.99 21.07 -7.36
N GLN A 264 -15.19 20.52 -7.39
CA GLN A 264 -15.95 20.32 -6.17
C GLN A 264 -15.53 19.04 -5.46
N MET A 265 -15.44 19.10 -4.13
CA MET A 265 -15.14 17.96 -3.29
C MET A 265 -16.39 17.14 -2.98
N GLY A 266 -16.23 15.82 -2.99
CA GLY A 266 -17.29 14.88 -2.64
C GLY A 266 -16.71 13.54 -2.17
N GLU A 267 -17.59 12.60 -1.87
CA GLU A 267 -17.25 11.25 -1.45
C GLU A 267 -16.74 10.41 -2.63
N LEU A 268 -15.59 9.77 -2.46
CA LEU A 268 -15.06 8.81 -3.44
C LEU A 268 -15.84 7.51 -3.34
N ILE A 269 -16.49 7.14 -4.46
CA ILE A 269 -17.27 5.92 -4.54
C ILE A 269 -16.81 5.05 -5.71
N MET A 270 -17.22 3.80 -5.70
CA MET A 270 -17.21 2.95 -6.88
C MET A 270 -18.64 2.68 -7.36
N ARG A 271 -18.86 2.91 -8.65
CA ARG A 271 -20.20 2.77 -9.30
C ARG A 271 -20.54 1.32 -9.62
N LYS A 272 -19.51 0.47 -9.70
CA LYS A 272 -19.64 -0.96 -10.02
C LYS A 272 -18.67 -1.74 -9.15
N SER A 273 -19.00 -3.00 -8.90
CA SER A 273 -18.04 -3.94 -8.29
C SER A 273 -16.84 -4.13 -9.20
N SER A 274 -15.71 -4.46 -8.58
CA SER A 274 -14.45 -4.75 -9.25
C SER A 274 -13.89 -6.08 -8.75
N ILE A 275 -13.10 -6.73 -9.58
CA ILE A 275 -12.40 -7.98 -9.23
C ILE A 275 -11.47 -7.82 -8.01
N GLY A 276 -11.00 -6.61 -7.76
CA GLY A 276 -10.12 -6.29 -6.61
C GLY A 276 -10.84 -5.97 -5.32
N LEU A 277 -12.19 -5.83 -5.33
CA LEU A 277 -12.92 -5.62 -4.07
C LEU A 277 -12.75 -6.82 -3.14
N THR A 278 -12.50 -6.54 -1.85
CA THR A 278 -12.59 -7.58 -0.84
C THR A 278 -13.93 -8.28 -0.93
N LYS A 279 -13.90 -9.61 -0.89
CA LYS A 279 -15.12 -10.42 -0.98
C LYS A 279 -16.02 -10.19 0.24
N SER A 280 -15.39 -10.03 1.40
CA SER A 280 -16.03 -9.86 2.70
C SER A 280 -14.99 -9.41 3.74
N LEU A 281 -15.44 -9.11 4.96
CA LEU A 281 -14.61 -9.11 6.14
C LEU A 281 -14.69 -10.48 6.80
N TRP A 282 -13.55 -11.06 7.12
CA TRP A 282 -13.45 -12.41 7.68
C TRP A 282 -14.28 -12.57 8.93
N GLY A 283 -15.35 -13.39 8.84
CA GLY A 283 -16.29 -13.63 9.94
C GLY A 283 -17.19 -12.46 10.31
N ASP A 284 -17.36 -11.44 9.44
CA ASP A 284 -18.11 -10.21 9.77
C ASP A 284 -18.71 -9.56 8.49
N ASP A 285 -19.53 -10.34 7.77
CA ASP A 285 -20.17 -9.90 6.52
C ASP A 285 -21.08 -8.69 6.72
N ASP A 286 -21.84 -8.66 7.83
CA ASP A 286 -22.72 -7.54 8.14
C ASP A 286 -21.95 -6.22 8.28
N ARG A 287 -20.78 -6.27 8.91
CA ARG A 287 -19.91 -5.10 9.02
C ARG A 287 -19.39 -4.64 7.65
N TYR A 288 -19.09 -5.57 6.75
CA TYR A 288 -18.71 -5.23 5.37
C TYR A 288 -19.83 -4.49 4.65
N ILE A 289 -21.02 -5.04 4.67
CA ILE A 289 -22.18 -4.42 4.03
C ILE A 289 -22.47 -3.04 4.63
N ASN A 290 -22.52 -2.95 5.96
CA ASN A 290 -22.86 -1.70 6.64
C ASN A 290 -21.83 -0.59 6.45
N ASN A 291 -20.53 -0.93 6.38
CA ASN A 291 -19.47 0.08 6.28
C ASN A 291 -19.24 0.57 4.84
N TYR A 292 -19.58 -0.21 3.82
CA TYR A 292 -19.18 0.10 2.45
C TYR A 292 -20.35 0.18 1.45
N TRP A 293 -21.45 -0.53 1.67
CA TRP A 293 -22.53 -0.65 0.70
C TRP A 293 -23.82 0.07 1.08
N THR A 294 -23.99 0.41 2.34
CA THR A 294 -25.24 1.05 2.82
C THR A 294 -25.09 2.53 3.13
N LEU A 295 -23.86 3.06 3.17
CA LEU A 295 -23.62 4.47 3.48
C LEU A 295 -24.25 5.41 2.46
N ILE A 296 -24.16 5.08 1.19
CA ILE A 296 -24.87 5.77 0.11
C ILE A 296 -25.48 4.70 -0.81
N LYS A 297 -26.78 4.74 -0.96
CA LYS A 297 -27.52 3.71 -1.71
C LYS A 297 -26.97 3.51 -3.12
N ASN A 298 -26.76 2.25 -3.51
CA ASN A 298 -26.27 1.76 -4.81
C ASN A 298 -24.77 1.99 -5.10
N PHE A 299 -23.99 2.49 -4.14
CA PHE A 299 -22.57 2.73 -4.34
C PHE A 299 -21.73 2.05 -3.25
N TRP A 300 -20.57 1.55 -3.64
CA TRP A 300 -19.55 1.18 -2.69
C TRP A 300 -18.76 2.44 -2.30
N VAL A 301 -18.71 2.74 -1.02
CA VAL A 301 -18.11 3.97 -0.48
C VAL A 301 -16.72 3.66 0.07
N HIS A 302 -15.68 4.37 -0.43
CA HIS A 302 -14.31 4.17 0.04
C HIS A 302 -14.04 4.83 1.39
N GLY A 303 -14.68 5.95 1.66
CA GLY A 303 -14.48 6.73 2.86
C GLY A 303 -13.36 7.77 2.73
N ASP A 304 -13.08 8.21 1.50
CA ASP A 304 -12.18 9.32 1.20
C ASP A 304 -12.93 10.44 0.51
N LEU A 305 -12.53 11.67 0.78
CA LEU A 305 -12.96 12.83 0.02
C LEU A 305 -12.03 13.03 -1.19
N ALA A 306 -12.66 13.27 -2.35
CA ALA A 306 -11.95 13.49 -3.59
C ALA A 306 -12.51 14.69 -4.36
N SER A 307 -11.71 15.23 -5.27
CA SER A 307 -12.14 16.16 -6.32
C SER A 307 -11.49 15.81 -7.65
N ARG A 308 -12.04 16.35 -8.75
CA ARG A 308 -11.45 16.19 -10.09
C ARG A 308 -11.39 17.55 -10.77
N ASP A 309 -10.21 17.90 -11.30
CA ASP A 309 -10.04 19.16 -12.02
C ASP A 309 -10.55 19.09 -13.47
N LYS A 310 -10.54 20.24 -14.15
CA LYS A 310 -10.98 20.38 -15.54
C LYS A 310 -10.17 19.54 -16.54
N ASP A 311 -8.95 19.18 -16.21
CA ASP A 311 -8.05 18.40 -17.06
C ASP A 311 -8.18 16.90 -16.76
N GLY A 312 -9.07 16.52 -15.83
CA GLY A 312 -9.37 15.14 -15.47
C GLY A 312 -8.45 14.52 -14.42
N HIS A 313 -7.60 15.33 -13.77
CA HIS A 313 -6.80 14.87 -12.65
C HIS A 313 -7.63 14.78 -11.37
N TRP A 314 -7.39 13.72 -10.62
CA TRP A 314 -8.05 13.46 -9.34
C TRP A 314 -7.15 13.86 -8.19
N TYR A 315 -7.75 14.28 -7.09
CA TYR A 315 -7.07 14.66 -5.85
C TYR A 315 -7.81 14.07 -4.67
N LEU A 316 -7.06 13.55 -3.68
CA LEU A 316 -7.63 13.13 -2.39
C LEU A 316 -7.38 14.21 -1.33
N HIS A 317 -8.40 14.42 -0.50
CA HIS A 317 -8.41 15.44 0.55
C HIS A 317 -8.40 14.86 1.97
N GLY A 318 -8.23 13.55 2.09
CA GLY A 318 -8.22 12.81 3.35
C GLY A 318 -9.50 11.99 3.56
N ARG A 319 -9.60 11.38 4.75
CA ARG A 319 -10.73 10.54 5.11
C ARG A 319 -12.00 11.36 5.32
N SER A 320 -13.13 10.83 4.86
CA SER A 320 -14.43 11.49 5.04
C SER A 320 -14.95 11.40 6.47
N ASP A 321 -14.53 10.39 7.23
CA ASP A 321 -14.81 10.20 8.65
C ASP A 321 -13.96 11.09 9.58
N ASP A 322 -12.81 11.59 9.11
CA ASP A 322 -11.91 12.50 9.86
C ASP A 322 -12.14 13.98 9.55
N THR A 323 -13.18 14.33 8.80
CA THR A 323 -13.43 15.71 8.39
C THR A 323 -13.99 16.58 9.50
N ILE A 324 -13.53 17.85 9.54
CA ILE A 324 -14.04 18.89 10.41
C ILE A 324 -15.13 19.67 9.68
N LYS A 325 -16.28 19.88 10.33
CA LYS A 325 -17.35 20.75 9.81
C LYS A 325 -17.17 22.17 10.34
N VAL A 326 -16.92 23.13 9.44
CA VAL A 326 -16.83 24.55 9.77
C VAL A 326 -17.91 25.31 8.98
N SER A 327 -18.85 25.90 9.68
CA SER A 327 -19.94 26.71 9.07
C SER A 327 -20.64 26.00 7.89
N GLY A 328 -20.90 24.70 8.03
CA GLY A 328 -21.58 23.89 7.00
C GLY A 328 -20.69 23.37 5.87
N LYS A 329 -19.41 23.73 5.83
CA LYS A 329 -18.42 23.19 4.91
C LYS A 329 -17.61 22.09 5.58
N ARG A 330 -17.30 21.01 4.85
CA ARG A 330 -16.35 20.00 5.28
C ARG A 330 -14.94 20.44 4.89
N ILE A 331 -14.01 20.35 5.82
CA ILE A 331 -12.59 20.62 5.63
C ILE A 331 -11.87 19.30 5.91
N GLY A 332 -11.12 18.81 4.95
CA GLY A 332 -10.29 17.61 5.13
C GLY A 332 -9.03 17.89 5.95
N PRO A 333 -8.49 16.90 6.68
CA PRO A 333 -7.25 17.05 7.43
C PRO A 333 -6.09 17.58 6.57
N SER A 334 -5.96 17.12 5.34
CA SER A 334 -4.91 17.53 4.42
C SER A 334 -4.98 19.02 4.02
N GLU A 335 -6.16 19.62 4.00
CA GLU A 335 -6.32 21.05 3.76
C GLU A 335 -5.75 21.87 4.93
N LEU A 336 -6.05 21.46 6.16
CA LEU A 336 -5.52 22.09 7.37
C LEU A 336 -4.00 21.92 7.46
N GLU A 337 -3.50 20.72 7.27
CA GLU A 337 -2.07 20.42 7.26
C GLU A 337 -1.31 21.26 6.21
N SER A 338 -1.89 21.44 5.03
CA SER A 338 -1.29 22.24 3.96
C SER A 338 -1.14 23.72 4.31
N VAL A 339 -1.99 24.24 5.19
CA VAL A 339 -1.91 25.63 5.69
C VAL A 339 -0.89 25.76 6.81
N VAL A 340 -0.81 24.78 7.70
CA VAL A 340 0.10 24.79 8.87
C VAL A 340 1.56 24.58 8.44
N VAL A 341 1.81 23.84 7.36
CA VAL A 341 3.18 23.49 6.87
C VAL A 341 3.74 24.57 5.89
N LYS A 342 2.98 25.57 5.54
CA LYS A 342 3.48 26.73 4.75
C LYS A 342 4.38 27.60 5.59
#